data_a48f6cd16af123589c2ed1cf668647e7
#
_entry.id   a48f6cd16af123589c2ed1cf668647e7
#
_cell.length_a   1.000
_cell.length_b   1.000
_cell.length_c   1.000
_cell.angle_alpha   90.00
_cell.angle_beta   90.00
_cell.angle_gamma   90.00
#
_symmetry.space_group_name_H-M   'P 1'
#
loop_
_entity.id
_entity.type
_entity.pdbx_description
1 polymer ?
#
loop_
_entity_poly.entity_id
_entity_poly.type
_entity_poly.pdbx_seq_one_letter_code
_entity_poly.pdbx_strand_id
1 'polypeptide(L)'
;RLIQEDTVSVRLFSDSHLYRTGSLKWTGITTASGEPTIGAWIAEMDFGTAPEVADAMKGAIDDGLLGYQPTWLEPRIAGATAEFQKRRFGWDVDASQVRLIASVLPALEATIDHLVRPGAPIIVPTPAYMPFLTIPGKFDHPVIEVPSLRGTRAGGHGWALDLEGIRAGLEAGAGLVIL
;
A
#
# COMPACT_ATOMS: atom_id res chain seq x y z
N ARG A 1 6.36 -24.45 -9.38
CA ARG A 1 5.33 -25.25 -8.67
C ARG A 1 4.24 -24.26 -8.30
N LEU A 2 3.16 -24.23 -9.06
CA LEU A 2 1.94 -23.54 -8.68
C LEU A 2 1.42 -24.21 -7.42
N ILE A 3 1.39 -23.49 -6.31
CA ILE A 3 0.65 -23.89 -5.13
C ILE A 3 -0.82 -23.82 -5.58
N GLN A 4 -1.51 -24.94 -5.52
CA GLN A 4 -2.94 -25.01 -5.74
C GLN A 4 -3.57 -24.41 -4.46
N GLU A 5 -3.66 -23.08 -4.44
CA GLU A 5 -4.46 -22.34 -3.46
C GLU A 5 -5.92 -22.57 -3.85
N ASP A 6 -6.76 -22.85 -2.87
CA ASP A 6 -8.20 -22.89 -3.05
C ASP A 6 -8.61 -21.62 -3.83
N THR A 7 -9.22 -21.81 -4.98
CA THR A 7 -9.59 -20.71 -5.86
C THR A 7 -10.67 -19.88 -5.18
N VAL A 8 -10.29 -18.76 -4.60
CA VAL A 8 -11.26 -17.78 -4.10
C VAL A 8 -12.06 -17.29 -5.30
N SER A 9 -13.35 -17.60 -5.32
CA SER A 9 -14.24 -17.15 -6.39
C SER A 9 -14.60 -15.70 -6.13
N VAL A 10 -14.02 -14.77 -6.89
CA VAL A 10 -14.40 -13.36 -6.87
C VAL A 10 -15.29 -13.02 -8.06
N ARG A 11 -16.27 -12.17 -7.83
CA ARG A 11 -17.17 -11.69 -8.88
C ARG A 11 -16.45 -10.65 -9.74
N LEU A 12 -16.35 -10.89 -11.05
CA LEU A 12 -15.91 -9.88 -12.00
C LEU A 12 -17.07 -8.92 -12.31
N PHE A 13 -16.78 -7.63 -12.38
CA PHE A 13 -17.73 -6.61 -12.76
C PHE A 13 -17.56 -6.23 -14.23
N SER A 14 -18.67 -5.87 -14.90
CA SER A 14 -18.62 -5.28 -16.22
C SER A 14 -18.29 -3.79 -16.16
N ASP A 15 -17.72 -3.25 -17.23
CA ASP A 15 -17.41 -1.82 -17.34
C ASP A 15 -18.66 -0.96 -17.05
N SER A 16 -19.82 -1.36 -17.59
CA SER A 16 -21.09 -0.67 -17.33
C SER A 16 -21.50 -0.69 -15.86
N HIS A 17 -21.14 -1.73 -15.10
CA HIS A 17 -21.37 -1.77 -13.66
C HIS A 17 -20.44 -0.78 -12.95
N LEU A 18 -19.15 -0.79 -13.28
CA LEU A 18 -18.13 0.07 -12.68
C LEU A 18 -18.41 1.56 -12.91
N TYR A 19 -18.87 1.92 -14.11
CA TYR A 19 -19.34 3.29 -14.36
C TYR A 19 -20.59 3.65 -13.55
N ARG A 20 -21.59 2.77 -13.47
CA ARG A 20 -22.83 3.06 -12.73
C ARG A 20 -22.63 3.17 -11.23
N THR A 21 -21.65 2.48 -10.66
CA THR A 21 -21.33 2.59 -9.21
C THR A 21 -20.63 3.91 -8.87
N GLY A 22 -20.18 4.67 -9.86
CA GLY A 22 -19.52 5.95 -9.66
C GLY A 22 -18.12 5.83 -9.04
N SER A 23 -17.45 4.67 -9.22
CA SER A 23 -16.06 4.50 -8.77
C SER A 23 -15.18 5.61 -9.31
N LEU A 24 -14.39 6.23 -8.46
CA LEU A 24 -13.48 7.33 -8.84
C LEU A 24 -12.51 6.89 -9.93
N LYS A 25 -12.04 5.66 -9.90
CA LYS A 25 -11.17 5.07 -10.91
C LYS A 25 -11.79 5.15 -12.32
N TRP A 26 -13.09 4.88 -12.43
CA TRP A 26 -13.80 4.81 -13.72
C TRP A 26 -14.47 6.11 -14.14
N THR A 27 -14.77 7.01 -13.19
CA THR A 27 -15.51 8.25 -13.46
C THR A 27 -14.67 9.52 -13.28
N GLY A 28 -13.48 9.41 -12.65
CA GLY A 28 -12.64 10.57 -12.31
C GLY A 28 -11.83 11.14 -13.47
N ILE A 29 -11.74 10.42 -14.60
CA ILE A 29 -11.03 10.87 -15.79
C ILE A 29 -11.89 10.62 -17.02
N THR A 30 -11.94 11.62 -17.90
CA THR A 30 -12.58 11.53 -19.23
C THR A 30 -11.60 11.98 -20.30
N THR A 31 -11.90 11.69 -21.56
CA THR A 31 -11.19 12.28 -22.70
C THR A 31 -11.43 13.79 -22.77
N ALA A 32 -10.67 14.50 -23.58
CA ALA A 32 -10.87 15.93 -23.82
C ALA A 32 -12.27 16.24 -24.42
N SER A 33 -12.91 15.28 -25.09
CA SER A 33 -14.28 15.37 -25.60
C SER A 33 -15.35 14.99 -24.58
N GLY A 34 -14.95 14.63 -23.34
CA GLY A 34 -15.88 14.23 -22.27
C GLY A 34 -16.29 12.74 -22.30
N GLU A 35 -15.73 11.96 -23.23
CA GLU A 35 -16.05 10.53 -23.32
C GLU A 35 -15.41 9.73 -22.19
N PRO A 36 -16.06 8.64 -21.72
CA PRO A 36 -15.51 7.74 -20.74
C PRO A 36 -14.17 7.15 -21.17
N THR A 37 -13.27 6.92 -20.21
CA THR A 37 -11.97 6.27 -20.41
C THR A 37 -11.88 4.97 -19.60
N ILE A 38 -10.99 4.07 -19.99
CA ILE A 38 -10.65 2.91 -19.18
C ILE A 38 -9.93 3.40 -17.92
N GLY A 39 -10.48 3.11 -16.75
CA GLY A 39 -9.92 3.50 -15.45
C GLY A 39 -8.68 2.65 -15.10
N ALA A 40 -7.48 3.24 -15.21
CA ALA A 40 -6.22 2.56 -14.88
C ALA A 40 -5.24 3.44 -14.08
N TRP A 41 -5.68 4.58 -13.60
CA TRP A 41 -4.84 5.59 -12.94
C TRP A 41 -4.84 5.51 -11.41
N ILE A 42 -5.76 4.74 -10.84
CA ILE A 42 -5.88 4.55 -9.39
C ILE A 42 -5.91 3.05 -9.06
N ALA A 43 -5.32 2.67 -7.93
CA ALA A 43 -5.16 1.27 -7.54
C ALA A 43 -6.43 0.73 -6.84
N GLU A 44 -7.53 0.67 -7.57
CA GLU A 44 -8.77 -0.01 -7.16
C GLU A 44 -8.97 -1.29 -7.95
N MET A 45 -9.60 -2.28 -7.35
CA MET A 45 -9.91 -3.55 -7.99
C MET A 45 -11.22 -3.46 -8.79
N ASP A 46 -11.26 -4.11 -9.97
CA ASP A 46 -12.45 -4.20 -10.83
C ASP A 46 -13.25 -5.50 -10.58
N PHE A 47 -12.99 -6.14 -9.47
CA PHE A 47 -13.69 -7.33 -9.02
C PHE A 47 -14.20 -7.18 -7.59
N GLY A 48 -15.19 -7.98 -7.24
CA GLY A 48 -15.85 -7.91 -5.93
C GLY A 48 -14.97 -8.39 -4.79
N THR A 49 -15.41 -8.07 -3.59
CA THR A 49 -14.81 -8.58 -2.35
C THR A 49 -14.97 -10.10 -2.26
N ALA A 50 -13.97 -10.78 -1.74
CA ALA A 50 -14.06 -12.21 -1.44
C ALA A 50 -15.30 -12.50 -0.56
N PRO A 51 -16.07 -13.55 -0.87
CA PRO A 51 -17.33 -13.84 -0.15
C PRO A 51 -17.13 -13.92 1.37
N GLU A 52 -16.07 -14.54 1.83
CA GLU A 52 -15.75 -14.71 3.25
C GLU A 52 -15.53 -13.36 3.95
N VAL A 53 -14.87 -12.41 3.25
CA VAL A 53 -14.66 -11.05 3.77
C VAL A 53 -15.98 -10.28 3.80
N ALA A 54 -16.76 -10.37 2.71
CA ALA A 54 -18.07 -9.71 2.63
C ALA A 54 -19.02 -10.21 3.71
N ASP A 55 -19.04 -11.51 3.97
CA ASP A 55 -19.93 -12.11 4.97
C ASP A 55 -19.48 -11.77 6.40
N ALA A 56 -18.18 -11.72 6.67
CA ALA A 56 -17.65 -11.25 7.95
C ALA A 56 -18.02 -9.78 8.21
N MET A 57 -17.96 -8.92 7.19
CA MET A 57 -18.38 -7.50 7.32
C MET A 57 -19.89 -7.36 7.57
N LYS A 58 -20.72 -8.12 6.86
CA LYS A 58 -22.18 -8.13 7.09
C LYS A 58 -22.50 -8.62 8.50
N GLY A 59 -21.87 -9.72 8.94
CA GLY A 59 -22.05 -10.23 10.30
C GLY A 59 -21.70 -9.19 11.37
N ALA A 60 -20.61 -8.46 11.20
CA ALA A 60 -20.24 -7.38 12.12
C ALA A 60 -21.28 -6.24 12.16
N ILE A 61 -21.90 -5.93 11.02
CA ILE A 61 -22.99 -4.96 10.94
C ILE A 61 -24.24 -5.49 11.66
N ASP A 62 -24.64 -6.73 11.38
CA ASP A 62 -25.83 -7.37 11.95
C ASP A 62 -25.69 -7.52 13.48
N ASP A 63 -24.48 -7.79 13.97
CA ASP A 63 -24.15 -7.87 15.40
C ASP A 63 -23.99 -6.49 16.08
N GLY A 64 -24.08 -5.40 15.32
CA GLY A 64 -23.93 -4.03 15.84
C GLY A 64 -22.50 -3.67 16.28
N LEU A 65 -21.48 -4.35 15.78
CA LEU A 65 -20.05 -4.15 16.12
C LEU A 65 -19.44 -2.92 15.41
N LEU A 66 -20.14 -1.79 15.45
CA LEU A 66 -19.70 -0.53 14.81
C LEU A 66 -19.28 0.54 15.83
N GLY A 67 -19.10 0.15 17.08
CA GLY A 67 -18.71 1.04 18.17
C GLY A 67 -17.18 1.18 18.33
N TYR A 68 -16.75 1.33 19.58
CA TYR A 68 -15.33 1.34 19.91
C TYR A 68 -14.67 0.01 19.57
N GLN A 69 -13.38 0.06 19.21
CA GLN A 69 -12.59 -1.14 18.91
C GLN A 69 -12.59 -2.11 20.10
N PRO A 70 -13.06 -3.34 19.92
CA PRO A 70 -12.98 -4.36 20.98
C PRO A 70 -11.53 -4.73 21.29
N THR A 71 -11.24 -4.98 22.58
CA THR A 71 -9.87 -5.31 23.03
C THR A 71 -9.29 -6.59 22.43
N TRP A 72 -10.13 -7.49 21.96
CA TRP A 72 -9.73 -8.75 21.32
C TRP A 72 -9.32 -8.59 19.84
N LEU A 73 -9.72 -7.50 19.18
CA LEU A 73 -9.57 -7.33 17.72
C LEU A 73 -8.09 -7.18 17.32
N GLU A 74 -7.37 -6.27 17.98
CA GLU A 74 -5.95 -6.02 17.66
C GLU A 74 -5.08 -7.28 17.80
N PRO A 75 -5.13 -8.05 18.91
CA PRO A 75 -4.38 -9.29 19.01
C PRO A 75 -4.72 -10.32 17.92
N ARG A 76 -5.98 -10.42 17.51
CA ARG A 76 -6.39 -11.33 16.42
C ARG A 76 -5.81 -10.92 15.08
N ILE A 77 -5.87 -9.64 14.74
CA ILE A 77 -5.29 -9.13 13.49
C ILE A 77 -3.78 -9.26 13.52
N ALA A 78 -3.14 -8.92 14.63
CA ALA A 78 -1.70 -9.05 14.81
C ALA A 78 -1.24 -10.50 14.61
N GLY A 79 -1.93 -11.47 15.21
CA GLY A 79 -1.66 -12.89 15.02
C GLY A 79 -1.84 -13.35 13.59
N ALA A 80 -2.96 -12.97 12.94
CA ALA A 80 -3.22 -13.32 11.54
C ALA A 80 -2.18 -12.70 10.60
N THR A 81 -1.74 -11.47 10.87
CA THR A 81 -0.68 -10.79 10.10
C THR A 81 0.65 -11.53 10.25
N ALA A 82 1.07 -11.87 11.47
CA ALA A 82 2.30 -12.61 11.73
C ALA A 82 2.29 -13.98 11.04
N GLU A 83 1.19 -14.72 11.13
CA GLU A 83 1.02 -16.00 10.45
C GLU A 83 1.09 -15.86 8.92
N PHE A 84 0.44 -14.87 8.35
CA PHE A 84 0.50 -14.58 6.91
C PHE A 84 1.93 -14.28 6.44
N GLN A 85 2.66 -13.41 7.16
CA GLN A 85 4.05 -13.06 6.83
C GLN A 85 4.95 -14.29 6.88
N LYS A 86 4.80 -15.12 7.91
CA LYS A 86 5.56 -16.37 8.04
C LYS A 86 5.26 -17.34 6.90
N ARG A 87 3.98 -17.59 6.63
CA ARG A 87 3.55 -18.56 5.60
C ARG A 87 3.91 -18.10 4.19
N ARG A 88 3.73 -16.81 3.88
CA ARG A 88 3.88 -16.27 2.52
C ARG A 88 5.33 -15.91 2.18
N PHE A 89 6.05 -15.37 3.13
CA PHE A 89 7.36 -14.77 2.91
C PHE A 89 8.48 -15.38 3.77
N GLY A 90 8.19 -16.31 4.65
CA GLY A 90 9.17 -16.88 5.59
C GLY A 90 9.63 -15.88 6.66
N TRP A 91 8.94 -14.76 6.79
CA TRP A 91 9.28 -13.72 7.76
C TRP A 91 8.58 -13.97 9.09
N ASP A 92 9.38 -14.25 10.12
CA ASP A 92 8.90 -14.55 11.47
C ASP A 92 8.74 -13.25 12.28
N VAL A 93 7.55 -12.66 12.23
CA VAL A 93 7.21 -11.43 12.94
C VAL A 93 6.61 -11.77 14.29
N ASP A 94 7.08 -11.12 15.36
CA ASP A 94 6.44 -11.19 16.66
C ASP A 94 5.11 -10.42 16.63
N ALA A 95 3.99 -11.12 16.83
CA ALA A 95 2.66 -10.53 16.85
C ALA A 95 2.53 -9.38 17.87
N SER A 96 3.31 -9.39 18.97
CA SER A 96 3.31 -8.32 19.96
C SER A 96 3.86 -6.99 19.43
N GLN A 97 4.58 -7.00 18.29
CA GLN A 97 5.13 -5.83 17.63
C GLN A 97 4.22 -5.28 16.51
N VAL A 98 3.15 -5.98 16.18
CA VAL A 98 2.17 -5.52 15.19
C VAL A 98 1.16 -4.58 15.85
N ARG A 99 0.93 -3.43 15.25
CA ARG A 99 -0.04 -2.42 15.71
C ARG A 99 -0.98 -2.05 14.59
N LEU A 100 -2.22 -1.73 14.94
CA LEU A 100 -3.23 -1.27 13.99
C LEU A 100 -3.13 0.24 13.82
N ILE A 101 -3.21 0.66 12.58
CA ILE A 101 -3.34 2.06 12.20
C ILE A 101 -4.36 2.17 11.06
N ALA A 102 -5.00 3.33 10.93
CA ALA A 102 -6.12 3.51 10.02
C ALA A 102 -5.79 3.26 8.54
N SER A 103 -4.57 3.63 8.10
CA SER A 103 -4.07 3.33 6.76
C SER A 103 -2.56 3.54 6.67
N VAL A 104 -1.97 3.20 5.51
CA VAL A 104 -0.51 3.27 5.29
C VAL A 104 0.03 4.70 5.36
N LEU A 105 -0.67 5.71 4.81
CA LEU A 105 -0.16 7.08 4.82
C LEU A 105 -0.09 7.68 6.23
N PRO A 106 -1.09 7.57 7.11
CA PRO A 106 -0.94 7.92 8.53
C PRO A 106 0.19 7.17 9.24
N ALA A 107 0.45 5.90 8.86
CA ALA A 107 1.59 5.17 9.42
C ALA A 107 2.93 5.80 9.00
N LEU A 108 3.05 6.19 7.73
CA LEU A 108 4.22 6.89 7.21
C LEU A 108 4.40 8.26 7.89
N GLU A 109 3.33 9.04 8.02
CA GLU A 109 3.35 10.35 8.69
C GLU A 109 3.82 10.20 10.14
N ALA A 110 3.27 9.23 10.89
CA ALA A 110 3.70 8.95 12.27
C ALA A 110 5.17 8.49 12.34
N THR A 111 5.62 7.69 11.37
CA THR A 111 7.03 7.26 11.28
C THR A 111 7.95 8.44 11.07
N ILE A 112 7.60 9.36 10.18
CA ILE A 112 8.41 10.55 9.89
C ILE A 112 8.45 11.45 11.12
N ASP A 113 7.30 11.77 11.71
CA ASP A 113 7.21 12.70 12.83
C ASP A 113 7.91 12.20 14.11
N HIS A 114 7.84 10.90 14.38
CA HIS A 114 8.32 10.36 15.65
C HIS A 114 9.67 9.63 15.58
N LEU A 115 10.09 9.14 14.43
CA LEU A 115 11.27 8.28 14.32
C LEU A 115 12.40 8.88 13.47
N VAL A 116 12.12 9.92 12.67
CA VAL A 116 13.13 10.56 11.85
C VAL A 116 13.70 11.77 12.59
N ARG A 117 15.02 11.95 12.59
CA ARG A 117 15.65 13.11 13.19
C ARG A 117 15.19 14.40 12.52
N PRO A 118 14.83 15.45 13.29
CA PRO A 118 14.35 16.71 12.71
C PRO A 118 15.25 17.24 11.60
N GLY A 119 14.67 17.59 10.45
CA GLY A 119 15.36 18.12 9.28
C GLY A 119 16.23 17.12 8.49
N ALA A 120 16.34 15.86 8.92
CA ALA A 120 17.07 14.87 8.17
C ALA A 120 16.40 14.57 6.82
N PRO A 121 17.15 14.48 5.70
CA PRO A 121 16.58 14.13 4.41
C PRO A 121 15.91 12.75 4.43
N ILE A 122 14.93 12.57 3.55
CA ILE A 122 14.25 11.31 3.32
C ILE A 122 14.50 10.86 1.88
N ILE A 123 14.99 9.64 1.71
CA ILE A 123 15.26 9.07 0.39
C ILE A 123 14.00 8.43 -0.16
N VAL A 124 13.66 8.76 -1.41
CA VAL A 124 12.56 8.15 -2.16
C VAL A 124 13.09 7.65 -3.49
N PRO A 125 13.22 6.33 -3.70
CA PRO A 125 13.49 5.77 -5.02
C PRO A 125 12.37 6.11 -5.99
N THR A 126 12.72 6.63 -7.18
CA THR A 126 11.73 7.03 -8.20
C THR A 126 11.82 6.15 -9.46
N PRO A 127 10.69 5.97 -10.19
CA PRO A 127 9.36 6.54 -9.96
C PRO A 127 8.68 5.98 -8.71
N ALA A 128 7.95 6.83 -7.96
CA ALA A 128 7.32 6.49 -6.70
C ALA A 128 5.85 6.92 -6.67
N TYR A 129 5.11 6.41 -5.68
CA TYR A 129 3.78 6.90 -5.37
C TYR A 129 3.85 8.36 -4.91
N MET A 130 3.05 9.23 -5.55
CA MET A 130 3.11 10.69 -5.37
C MET A 130 3.15 11.17 -3.91
N PRO A 131 2.36 10.64 -2.97
CA PRO A 131 2.42 11.04 -1.57
C PRO A 131 3.79 10.84 -0.91
N PHE A 132 4.60 9.88 -1.35
CA PHE A 132 5.95 9.67 -0.81
C PHE A 132 6.88 10.84 -1.09
N LEU A 133 6.63 11.59 -2.18
CA LEU A 133 7.39 12.79 -2.53
C LEU A 133 6.90 14.05 -1.82
N THR A 134 5.65 14.07 -1.31
CA THR A 134 5.04 15.27 -0.75
C THR A 134 4.88 15.23 0.77
N ILE A 135 4.65 14.04 1.35
CA ILE A 135 4.46 13.88 2.79
C ILE A 135 5.68 14.35 3.60
N PRO A 136 6.95 14.03 3.23
CA PRO A 136 8.10 14.50 3.99
C PRO A 136 8.13 16.01 4.19
N GLY A 137 7.77 16.77 3.17
CA GLY A 137 7.74 18.23 3.24
C GLY A 137 6.72 18.81 4.22
N LYS A 138 5.69 18.05 4.61
CA LYS A 138 4.75 18.47 5.66
C LYS A 138 5.39 18.50 7.06
N PHE A 139 6.49 17.78 7.23
CA PHE A 139 7.25 17.64 8.46
C PHE A 139 8.64 18.26 8.37
N ASP A 140 8.83 19.20 7.43
CA ASP A 140 10.09 19.91 7.21
C ASP A 140 11.30 19.01 6.89
N HIS A 141 11.05 17.88 6.23
CA HIS A 141 12.10 16.97 5.74
C HIS A 141 12.31 17.13 4.23
N PRO A 142 13.55 17.46 3.77
CA PRO A 142 13.85 17.46 2.34
C PRO A 142 13.85 16.04 1.76
N VAL A 143 13.42 15.92 0.50
CA VAL A 143 13.41 14.64 -0.21
C VAL A 143 14.68 14.53 -1.07
N ILE A 144 15.35 13.37 -1.00
CA ILE A 144 16.39 12.95 -1.93
C ILE A 144 15.77 11.91 -2.87
N GLU A 145 15.51 12.31 -4.11
CA GLU A 145 15.03 11.38 -5.12
C GLU A 145 16.21 10.57 -5.68
N VAL A 146 16.08 9.25 -5.66
CA VAL A 146 17.07 8.32 -6.23
C VAL A 146 16.43 7.58 -7.39
N PRO A 147 16.72 7.94 -8.66
CA PRO A 147 16.14 7.29 -9.82
C PRO A 147 16.50 5.80 -9.87
N SER A 148 15.50 4.95 -10.05
CA SER A 148 15.71 3.52 -10.24
C SER A 148 16.41 3.22 -11.56
N LEU A 149 17.21 2.16 -11.59
CA LEU A 149 17.98 1.72 -12.75
C LEU A 149 17.09 0.88 -13.69
N ARG A 150 17.07 1.26 -14.96
CA ARG A 150 16.34 0.54 -15.99
C ARG A 150 17.22 -0.47 -16.70
N GLY A 151 16.66 -1.64 -17.05
CA GLY A 151 17.36 -2.62 -17.88
C GLY A 151 18.40 -3.49 -17.15
N THR A 152 18.37 -3.53 -15.81
CA THR A 152 19.38 -4.24 -14.99
C THR A 152 19.09 -5.72 -14.77
N ARG A 153 17.93 -6.24 -15.22
CA ARG A 153 17.61 -7.68 -15.16
C ARG A 153 18.10 -8.40 -16.40
N ALA A 154 18.38 -9.71 -16.26
CA ALA A 154 18.69 -10.58 -17.38
C ALA A 154 17.61 -10.46 -18.48
N GLY A 155 18.03 -10.13 -19.71
CA GLY A 155 17.12 -9.82 -20.83
C GLY A 155 16.88 -8.32 -21.07
N GLY A 156 17.49 -7.42 -20.29
CA GLY A 156 17.39 -5.95 -20.51
C GLY A 156 16.05 -5.31 -20.14
N HIS A 157 15.16 -6.06 -19.52
CA HIS A 157 13.83 -5.60 -19.08
C HIS A 157 13.70 -5.56 -17.57
N GLY A 158 13.02 -4.54 -17.06
CA GLY A 158 12.71 -4.37 -15.66
C GLY A 158 13.42 -3.19 -15.01
N TRP A 159 13.20 -3.05 -13.72
CA TRP A 159 13.73 -1.98 -12.87
C TRP A 159 14.44 -2.57 -11.68
N ALA A 160 15.47 -1.89 -11.20
CA ALA A 160 16.16 -2.20 -9.94
C ALA A 160 16.40 -0.92 -9.16
N LEU A 161 16.49 -1.04 -7.84
CA LEU A 161 16.89 0.06 -6.99
C LEU A 161 18.35 0.42 -7.26
N ASP A 162 18.65 1.71 -7.30
CA ASP A 162 20.03 2.22 -7.26
C ASP A 162 20.54 2.18 -5.81
N LEU A 163 21.11 1.05 -5.41
CA LEU A 163 21.61 0.85 -4.06
C LEU A 163 22.80 1.77 -3.72
N GLU A 164 23.61 2.16 -4.71
CA GLU A 164 24.71 3.10 -4.50
C GLU A 164 24.19 4.52 -4.28
N GLY A 165 23.18 4.95 -5.03
CA GLY A 165 22.52 6.23 -4.80
C GLY A 165 21.83 6.30 -3.44
N ILE A 166 21.15 5.21 -3.02
CA ILE A 166 20.56 5.11 -1.68
C ILE A 166 21.65 5.17 -0.61
N ARG A 167 22.75 4.43 -0.78
CA ARG A 167 23.89 4.46 0.15
C ARG A 167 24.45 5.87 0.31
N ALA A 168 24.73 6.55 -0.81
CA ALA A 168 25.24 7.92 -0.79
C ALA A 168 24.31 8.87 -0.05
N GLY A 169 22.98 8.74 -0.24
CA GLY A 169 21.99 9.52 0.51
C GLY A 169 22.03 9.25 2.01
N LEU A 170 22.20 8.00 2.42
CA LEU A 170 22.32 7.63 3.85
C LEU A 170 23.63 8.17 4.46
N GLU A 171 24.73 8.08 3.74
CA GLU A 171 26.03 8.64 4.15
C GLU A 171 25.99 10.17 4.25
N ALA A 172 25.19 10.83 3.41
CA ALA A 172 24.90 12.26 3.49
C ALA A 172 23.96 12.65 4.64
N GLY A 173 23.46 11.68 5.44
CA GLY A 173 22.69 11.93 6.64
C GLY A 173 21.17 11.75 6.50
N ALA A 174 20.68 11.10 5.46
CA ALA A 174 19.28 10.76 5.38
C ALA A 174 18.84 9.89 6.57
N GLY A 175 17.63 10.16 7.08
CA GLY A 175 17.07 9.48 8.25
C GLY A 175 16.09 8.35 7.94
N LEU A 176 15.61 8.28 6.70
CA LEU A 176 14.60 7.30 6.26
C LEU A 176 14.77 7.00 4.77
N VAL A 177 14.47 5.77 4.39
CA VAL A 177 14.23 5.35 3.00
C VAL A 177 12.79 4.86 2.90
N ILE A 178 12.00 5.42 1.97
CA ILE A 178 10.64 4.97 1.69
C ILE A 178 10.69 4.08 0.43
N LEU A 179 10.28 2.82 0.54
CA LEU A 179 10.26 1.84 -0.56
C LEU A 179 8.83 1.49 -0.97
#